data_8ab8ead2854ca08064136f52b266ad61
#
_entry.id   8ab8ead2854ca08064136f52b266ad61
#
_cell.length_a   1.000
_cell.length_b   1.000
_cell.length_c   1.000
_cell.angle_alpha   90.00
_cell.angle_beta   90.00
_cell.angle_gamma   90.00
#
_symmetry.space_group_name_H-M   'P 1'
#
loop_
_entity.id
_entity.type
_entity.pdbx_description
1 polymer ?
#
loop_
_entity_poly.entity_id
_entity_poly.type
_entity_poly.pdbx_seq_one_letter_code
_entity_poly.pdbx_strand_id
1 'polypeptide(L)' 'KEQELEFYQRELEKLQQKMWFVQKEIQLTVTIIDIIETEKVMDIQEHIRKTT' A
#
# COMPACT_ATOMS: atom_id res chain seq x y z
N LYS A 1 36.81 -7.92 -10.79
CA LYS A 1 36.05 -6.65 -10.77
C LYS A 1 34.72 -6.76 -11.49
N GLU A 2 34.67 -7.48 -12.61
CA GLU A 2 33.41 -7.74 -13.30
C GLU A 2 32.49 -8.63 -12.48
N GLN A 3 33.05 -9.59 -11.76
CA GLN A 3 32.27 -10.47 -10.88
C GLN A 3 31.67 -9.72 -9.70
N GLU A 4 32.40 -8.72 -9.18
CA GLU A 4 31.87 -7.89 -8.11
C GLU A 4 30.70 -7.02 -8.59
N LEU A 5 30.83 -6.46 -9.79
CA LEU A 5 29.76 -5.67 -10.36
C LEU A 5 28.50 -6.50 -10.58
N GLU A 6 28.64 -7.72 -11.09
CA GLU A 6 27.52 -8.63 -11.26
C GLU A 6 26.85 -8.97 -9.92
N PHE A 7 27.66 -9.19 -8.89
CA PHE A 7 27.11 -9.45 -7.57
C PHE A 7 26.29 -8.27 -7.06
N TYR A 8 26.83 -7.06 -7.17
CA TYR A 8 26.10 -5.88 -6.70
C TYR A 8 24.86 -5.61 -7.51
N GLN A 9 24.87 -5.87 -8.80
CA GLN A 9 23.69 -5.72 -9.65
C GLN A 9 22.58 -6.69 -9.20
N ARG A 10 22.91 -7.94 -8.89
CA ARG A 10 21.93 -8.89 -8.39
C ARG A 10 21.37 -8.47 -7.05
N GLU A 11 22.21 -7.96 -6.16
CA GLU A 11 21.76 -7.49 -4.87
C GLU A 11 20.84 -6.27 -5.01
N LEU A 12 21.15 -5.39 -5.93
CA LEU A 12 20.31 -4.24 -6.22
C LEU A 12 18.94 -4.68 -6.74
N GLU A 13 18.91 -5.62 -7.67
CA GLU A 13 17.65 -6.16 -8.20
C GLU A 13 16.80 -6.80 -7.10
N LYS A 14 17.41 -7.55 -6.19
CA LYS A 14 16.69 -8.12 -5.06
C LYS A 14 16.10 -7.04 -4.17
N LEU A 15 16.85 -5.99 -3.93
CA LEU A 15 16.39 -4.87 -3.10
C LEU A 15 15.23 -4.16 -3.78
N GLN A 16 15.31 -3.95 -5.07
CA GLN A 16 14.23 -3.32 -5.84
C GLN A 16 12.95 -4.16 -5.79
N GLN A 17 13.07 -5.47 -5.87
CA GLN A 17 11.91 -6.36 -5.73
C GLN A 17 11.27 -6.24 -4.34
N LYS A 18 12.11 -6.23 -3.29
CA LYS A 18 11.59 -6.05 -1.93
C LYS A 18 10.88 -4.72 -1.76
N MET A 19 11.43 -3.66 -2.32
CA MET A 19 10.79 -2.34 -2.29
C MET A 19 9.46 -2.36 -3.00
N TRP A 20 9.38 -3.03 -4.12
CA TRP A 20 8.14 -3.15 -4.87
C TRP A 20 7.06 -3.84 -4.04
N PHE A 21 7.42 -4.95 -3.35
CA PHE A 21 6.48 -5.66 -2.48
C PHE A 21 6.00 -4.78 -1.33
N VAL A 22 6.92 -4.07 -0.68
CA VAL A 22 6.56 -3.18 0.41
C VAL A 22 5.64 -2.07 -0.07
N GLN A 23 5.91 -1.49 -1.22
CA GLN A 23 5.04 -0.45 -1.79
C GLN A 23 3.65 -0.99 -2.09
N LYS A 24 3.54 -2.23 -2.57
CA LYS A 24 2.25 -2.84 -2.83
C LYS A 24 1.48 -3.12 -1.54
N GLU A 25 2.17 -3.54 -0.49
CA GLU A 25 1.54 -3.72 0.82
C GLU A 25 1.03 -2.40 1.38
N ILE A 26 1.80 -1.34 1.25
CA ILE A 26 1.37 -0.01 1.69
C ILE A 26 0.15 0.45 0.91
N GLN A 27 0.15 0.30 -0.41
CA GLN A 27 -1.00 0.66 -1.25
C GLN A 27 -2.25 -0.11 -0.84
N LEU A 28 -2.12 -1.38 -0.58
CA LEU A 28 -3.24 -2.21 -0.17
C LEU A 28 -3.77 -1.75 1.18
N THR A 29 -2.89 -1.46 2.12
CA THR A 29 -3.28 -0.98 3.44
C THR A 29 -4.00 0.37 3.34
N VAL A 30 -3.47 1.30 2.56
CA VAL A 30 -4.11 2.60 2.35
C VAL A 30 -5.48 2.44 1.70
N THR A 31 -5.61 1.54 0.74
CA THR A 31 -6.90 1.27 0.10
C THR A 31 -7.92 0.73 1.10
N ILE A 32 -7.51 -0.17 1.98
CA ILE A 32 -8.39 -0.72 3.00
C ILE A 32 -8.83 0.37 3.98
N ILE A 33 -7.92 1.21 4.42
CA ILE A 33 -8.22 2.33 5.31
C ILE A 33 -9.21 3.29 4.64
N ASP A 34 -9.00 3.58 3.38
CA ASP A 34 -9.87 4.47 2.63
C ASP A 34 -11.30 3.92 2.53
N ILE A 35 -11.42 2.61 2.27
CA ILE A 35 -12.72 1.95 2.21
C ILE A 35 -13.44 2.04 3.56
N ILE A 36 -12.71 1.77 4.65
CA ILE A 36 -13.27 1.84 6.00
C ILE A 36 -13.75 3.26 6.33
N GLU A 37 -12.96 4.26 6.00
CA GLU A 37 -13.33 5.67 6.23
C GLU A 37 -14.56 6.06 5.42
N THR A 38 -14.62 5.62 4.17
CA THR A 38 -15.78 5.89 3.31
C THR A 38 -17.05 5.25 3.87
N GLU A 39 -16.96 4.02 4.36
CA GLU A 39 -18.09 3.34 4.98
C GLU A 39 -18.56 4.06 6.24
N LYS A 40 -17.64 4.55 7.06
CA LYS A 40 -17.99 5.32 8.26
C LYS A 40 -18.72 6.62 7.92
N VAL A 41 -18.27 7.31 6.90
CA VAL A 41 -18.93 8.54 6.46
C VAL A 41 -20.34 8.25 5.94
N MET A 42 -20.50 7.18 5.18
CA MET A 42 -21.80 6.76 4.68
C MET A 42 -22.75 6.39 5.83
N ASP A 43 -22.23 5.70 6.83
CA ASP A 43 -23.02 5.34 8.02
C ASP A 43 -23.50 6.58 8.78
N ILE A 44 -22.62 7.57 8.93
CA ILE A 44 -22.95 8.82 9.60
C ILE A 44 -24.03 9.57 8.82
N GLN A 45 -23.88 9.65 7.51
CA GLN A 45 -24.87 10.31 6.65
C GLN A 45 -26.23 9.62 6.72
N GLU A 46 -26.24 8.31 6.72
CA GLU A 46 -27.48 7.56 6.83
C GLU A 46 -28.15 7.79 8.17
N HIS A 47 -27.37 7.83 9.24
CA HIS A 47 -27.90 8.11 10.57
C HIS A 47 -28.50 9.51 10.67
N ILE A 48 -27.84 10.48 10.08
CA ILE A 48 -28.33 11.87 10.04
C ILE A 48 -29.63 11.94 9.26
N ARG A 49 -29.77 11.24 8.17
CA ARG A 49 -31.00 11.19 7.38
C ARG A 49 -32.17 10.62 8.18
N LYS A 50 -31.90 9.60 8.99
CA LYS A 50 -32.93 8.97 9.79
C LYS A 50 -33.41 9.85 10.94
N THR A 51 -32.55 10.76 11.40
CA THR A 51 -32.87 11.62 12.54
C THR A 51 -33.58 12.91 12.12
N THR A 52 -33.48 13.26 10.84
CA THR A 52 -34.15 14.42 10.30
C THR A 52 -35.43 14.04 9.57
#